data_ceb6c15a18e26071cf4d4cb7a3d61e2d
#
_entry.id   ceb6c15a18e26071cf4d4cb7a3d61e2d
#
_cell.length_a   1.000
_cell.length_b   1.000
_cell.length_c   1.000
_cell.angle_alpha   90.00
_cell.angle_beta   90.00
_cell.angle_gamma   90.00
#
_symmetry.space_group_name_H-M   'P 1'
#
loop_
_entity.id
_entity.type
_entity.pdbx_description
1 polymer ?
#
loop_
_entity_poly.entity_id
_entity_poly.type
_entity_poly.pdbx_seq_one_letter_code
_entity_poly.pdbx_strand_id
1 'polypeptide(L)'
;KFAQSFVGHINGGLALVCVLVACFFAAISGSGPATVAALGGIIIPAMTSVGYSKGDASALMATAGGIGIIIPPSISFVVYSSIANVSVGTLFMAGIIPGLLMGFSLFAASMWVTRKAKLDRVPKATAGERIDAFKDAFWGLMMPVIILGGIYGGIFTPTEAAAVAAIYG
;
A
#
# COMPACT_ATOMS: atom_id res chain seq x y z
N LYS A 1 -1.38 -7.51 10.09
CA LYS A 1 -1.72 -8.94 10.21
C LYS A 1 -1.92 -9.59 8.84
N PHE A 2 -2.88 -9.14 7.99
CA PHE A 2 -3.21 -9.78 6.70
C PHE A 2 -1.98 -9.91 5.78
N ALA A 3 -1.31 -8.82 5.41
CA ALA A 3 -0.10 -8.87 4.58
C ALA A 3 1.03 -9.73 5.21
N GLN A 4 1.19 -9.66 6.53
CA GLN A 4 2.18 -10.43 7.28
C GLN A 4 1.93 -11.94 7.21
N SER A 5 0.68 -12.39 7.23
CA SER A 5 0.32 -13.80 7.15
C SER A 5 0.71 -14.48 5.83
N PHE A 6 0.91 -13.69 4.76
CA PHE A 6 1.34 -14.19 3.45
C PHE A 6 2.85 -14.18 3.25
N VAL A 7 3.50 -13.08 3.60
CA VAL A 7 4.92 -12.86 3.27
C VAL A 7 5.83 -12.71 4.49
N GLY A 8 5.30 -12.64 5.70
CA GLY A 8 6.10 -12.41 6.91
C GLY A 8 7.11 -13.52 7.23
N HIS A 9 6.87 -14.76 6.78
CA HIS A 9 7.73 -15.91 7.00
C HIS A 9 8.96 -16.00 6.08
N ILE A 10 9.02 -15.17 5.04
CA ILE A 10 10.12 -15.14 4.09
C ILE A 10 11.29 -14.33 4.69
N ASN A 11 12.53 -14.62 4.28
CA ASN A 11 13.67 -13.79 4.70
C ASN A 11 13.47 -12.35 4.17
N GLY A 12 13.51 -11.36 5.07
CA GLY A 12 13.13 -9.99 4.73
C GLY A 12 11.61 -9.75 4.63
N GLY A 13 10.79 -10.68 5.13
CA GLY A 13 9.34 -10.66 5.01
C GLY A 13 8.68 -9.38 5.52
N LEU A 14 9.20 -8.76 6.60
CA LEU A 14 8.66 -7.49 7.08
C LEU A 14 8.92 -6.30 6.13
N ALA A 15 9.99 -6.32 5.34
CA ALA A 15 10.18 -5.33 4.29
C ALA A 15 9.12 -5.49 3.19
N LEU A 16 8.79 -6.74 2.83
CA LEU A 16 7.72 -7.02 1.88
C LEU A 16 6.35 -6.63 2.43
N VAL A 17 6.10 -6.88 3.73
CA VAL A 17 4.88 -6.40 4.41
C VAL A 17 4.79 -4.89 4.36
N CYS A 18 5.88 -4.17 4.60
CA CYS A 18 5.93 -2.70 4.50
C CYS A 18 5.46 -2.22 3.12
N VAL A 19 6.03 -2.77 2.03
CA VAL A 19 5.65 -2.41 0.66
C VAL A 19 4.19 -2.73 0.37
N LEU A 20 3.73 -3.94 0.71
CA LEU A 20 2.35 -4.35 0.48
C LEU A 20 1.35 -3.47 1.24
N VAL A 21 1.60 -3.23 2.53
CA VAL A 21 0.71 -2.40 3.35
C VAL A 21 0.72 -0.96 2.85
N ALA A 22 1.87 -0.44 2.40
CA ALA A 22 1.95 0.88 1.80
C ALA A 22 1.14 0.95 0.49
N CYS A 23 1.19 -0.06 -0.37
CA CYS A 23 0.36 -0.13 -1.59
C CYS A 23 -1.14 -0.11 -1.27
N PHE A 24 -1.58 -0.92 -0.30
CA PHE A 24 -2.99 -0.95 0.11
C PHE A 24 -3.45 0.37 0.73
N PHE A 25 -2.63 0.93 1.62
CA PHE A 25 -2.96 2.20 2.26
C PHE A 25 -2.93 3.36 1.26
N ALA A 26 -2.01 3.31 0.29
CA ALA A 26 -1.93 4.25 -0.81
C ALA A 26 -3.24 4.31 -1.61
N ALA A 27 -3.81 3.15 -1.91
CA ALA A 27 -5.09 3.04 -2.62
C ALA A 27 -6.31 3.54 -1.81
N ILE A 28 -6.11 3.94 -0.56
CA ILE A 28 -7.13 4.59 0.27
C ILE A 28 -6.81 6.07 0.44
N SER A 29 -5.57 6.41 0.80
CA SER A 29 -5.19 7.77 1.19
C SER A 29 -4.84 8.68 0.00
N GLY A 30 -4.31 8.12 -1.08
CA GLY A 30 -3.85 8.86 -2.26
C GLY A 30 -2.68 9.82 -2.00
N SER A 31 -2.04 9.72 -0.83
CA SER A 31 -1.00 10.65 -0.36
C SER A 31 0.20 9.90 0.22
N GLY A 32 1.39 10.16 -0.35
CA GLY A 32 2.64 9.59 0.14
C GLY A 32 2.97 10.02 1.58
N PRO A 33 2.99 11.30 1.90
CA PRO A 33 3.23 11.77 3.27
C PRO A 33 2.24 11.22 4.29
N ALA A 34 0.94 11.15 3.95
CA ALA A 34 -0.06 10.58 4.84
C ALA A 34 0.19 9.07 5.07
N THR A 35 0.59 8.34 4.03
CA THR A 35 0.97 6.93 4.13
C THR A 35 2.14 6.72 5.09
N VAL A 36 3.20 7.53 4.97
CA VAL A 36 4.37 7.46 5.86
C VAL A 36 3.99 7.81 7.29
N ALA A 37 3.20 8.86 7.49
CA ALA A 37 2.77 9.30 8.82
C ALA A 37 1.91 8.24 9.53
N ALA A 38 0.96 7.64 8.81
CA ALA A 38 0.06 6.64 9.38
C ALA A 38 0.76 5.31 9.67
N LEU A 39 1.60 4.83 8.75
CA LEU A 39 2.20 3.50 8.84
C LEU A 39 3.56 3.49 9.52
N GLY A 40 4.32 4.59 9.45
CA GLY A 40 5.68 4.65 9.97
C GLY A 40 5.78 4.35 11.46
N GLY A 41 4.84 4.86 12.26
CA GLY A 41 4.78 4.62 13.69
C GLY A 41 4.55 3.15 14.09
N ILE A 42 4.05 2.33 13.18
CA ILE A 42 3.77 0.90 13.39
C ILE A 42 4.81 0.03 12.71
N ILE A 43 5.13 0.32 11.46
CA ILE A 43 5.99 -0.53 10.61
C ILE A 43 7.46 -0.41 11.02
N ILE A 44 7.96 0.81 11.30
CA ILE A 44 9.37 1.01 11.65
C ILE A 44 9.75 0.26 12.94
N PRO A 45 9.00 0.38 14.06
CA PRO A 45 9.26 -0.43 15.26
C PRO A 45 9.17 -1.94 15.01
N ALA A 46 8.19 -2.39 14.23
CA ALA A 46 8.05 -3.79 13.88
C ALA A 46 9.24 -4.32 13.07
N MET A 47 9.80 -3.54 12.16
CA MET A 47 10.99 -3.90 11.40
C MET A 47 12.24 -3.92 12.29
N THR A 48 12.39 -2.94 13.16
CA THR A 48 13.56 -2.88 14.07
C THR A 48 13.56 -4.03 15.08
N SER A 49 12.39 -4.50 15.51
CA SER A 49 12.30 -5.65 16.46
C SER A 49 12.79 -6.98 15.86
N VAL A 50 12.85 -7.12 14.54
CA VAL A 50 13.38 -8.32 13.86
C VAL A 50 14.79 -8.11 13.28
N GLY A 51 15.47 -7.03 13.66
CA GLY A 51 16.88 -6.81 13.32
C GLY A 51 17.18 -5.85 12.19
N TYR A 52 16.18 -5.12 11.64
CA TYR A 52 16.47 -4.02 10.71
C TYR A 52 17.08 -2.84 11.45
N SER A 53 18.03 -2.13 10.82
CA SER A 53 18.45 -0.83 11.33
C SER A 53 17.28 0.16 11.26
N LYS A 54 17.22 1.10 12.19
CA LYS A 54 16.19 2.16 12.16
C LYS A 54 16.28 3.00 10.87
N GLY A 55 17.51 3.19 10.37
CA GLY A 55 17.75 3.90 9.11
C GLY A 55 17.14 3.17 7.91
N ASP A 56 17.41 1.87 7.76
CA ASP A 56 16.89 1.06 6.66
C ASP A 56 15.36 0.95 6.72
N ALA A 57 14.80 0.73 7.91
CA ALA A 57 13.35 0.67 8.09
C ALA A 57 12.68 2.01 7.73
N SER A 58 13.27 3.13 8.14
CA SER A 58 12.75 4.46 7.81
C SER A 58 12.90 4.80 6.33
N ALA A 59 14.03 4.45 5.71
CA ALA A 59 14.26 4.66 4.28
C ALA A 59 13.27 3.85 3.44
N LEU A 60 13.05 2.58 3.79
CA LEU A 60 12.07 1.73 3.10
C LEU A 60 10.65 2.28 3.24
N MET A 61 10.26 2.70 4.46
CA MET A 61 8.93 3.27 4.69
C MET A 61 8.73 4.57 3.91
N ALA A 62 9.72 5.44 3.85
CA ALA A 62 9.66 6.69 3.08
C ALA A 62 9.52 6.42 1.58
N THR A 63 10.30 5.46 1.05
CA THR A 63 10.24 5.07 -0.37
C THR A 63 8.90 4.39 -0.69
N ALA A 64 8.44 3.49 0.17
CA ALA A 64 7.15 2.81 0.01
C ALA A 64 5.97 3.81 0.05
N GLY A 65 6.06 4.86 0.87
CA GLY A 65 5.08 5.95 0.89
C GLY A 65 4.97 6.68 -0.45
N GLY A 66 6.05 6.78 -1.22
CA GLY A 66 6.05 7.37 -2.56
C GLY A 66 5.12 6.65 -3.54
N ILE A 67 4.81 5.38 -3.33
CA ILE A 67 3.84 4.62 -4.12
C ILE A 67 2.45 5.26 -4.03
N GLY A 68 2.09 5.85 -2.88
CA GLY A 68 0.82 6.50 -2.64
C GLY A 68 0.53 7.72 -3.52
N ILE A 69 1.52 8.23 -4.21
CA ILE A 69 1.34 9.34 -5.16
C ILE A 69 0.91 8.82 -6.54
N ILE A 70 1.23 7.56 -6.86
CA ILE A 70 1.08 6.98 -8.20
C ILE A 70 -0.06 5.96 -8.25
N ILE A 71 -0.20 5.08 -7.24
CA ILE A 71 -1.32 4.13 -7.20
C ILE A 71 -2.64 4.88 -6.99
N PRO A 72 -3.62 4.71 -7.88
CA PRO A 72 -4.91 5.37 -7.72
C PRO A 72 -5.75 4.79 -6.54
N PRO A 73 -6.62 5.60 -5.94
CA PRO A 73 -6.81 7.04 -6.20
C PRO A 73 -5.63 7.88 -5.70
N SER A 74 -5.24 8.92 -6.45
CA SER A 74 -4.11 9.79 -6.14
C SER A 74 -4.53 11.26 -6.11
N ILE A 75 -4.20 11.95 -5.02
CA ILE A 75 -4.47 13.39 -4.88
C ILE A 75 -3.72 14.18 -5.96
N SER A 76 -2.48 13.79 -6.26
CA SER A 76 -1.67 14.45 -7.29
C SER A 76 -2.30 14.37 -8.67
N PHE A 77 -2.92 13.24 -9.02
CA PHE A 77 -3.64 13.10 -10.30
C PHE A 77 -4.91 13.93 -10.35
N VAL A 78 -5.63 14.07 -9.24
CA VAL A 78 -6.81 14.94 -9.15
C VAL A 78 -6.40 16.39 -9.35
N VAL A 79 -5.34 16.86 -8.67
CA VAL A 79 -4.83 18.23 -8.85
C VAL A 79 -4.32 18.45 -10.28
N TYR A 80 -3.57 17.52 -10.84
CA TYR A 80 -3.09 17.62 -12.21
C TYR A 80 -4.24 17.68 -13.23
N SER A 81 -5.27 16.85 -13.03
CA SER A 81 -6.47 16.82 -13.86
C SER A 81 -7.14 18.19 -13.95
N SER A 82 -7.25 18.91 -12.83
CA SER A 82 -7.90 20.23 -12.79
C SER A 82 -7.10 21.32 -13.52
N ILE A 83 -5.77 21.17 -13.61
CA ILE A 83 -4.88 22.12 -14.30
C ILE A 83 -4.79 21.79 -15.80
N ALA A 84 -4.64 20.51 -16.14
CA ALA A 84 -4.41 20.03 -17.49
C ALA A 84 -5.71 19.79 -18.30
N ASN A 85 -6.89 19.92 -17.67
CA ASN A 85 -8.19 19.60 -18.25
C ASN A 85 -8.28 18.17 -18.82
N VAL A 86 -7.66 17.20 -18.12
CA VAL A 86 -7.67 15.77 -18.46
C VAL A 86 -8.57 15.03 -17.48
N SER A 87 -9.25 13.97 -17.92
CA SER A 87 -10.10 13.16 -17.06
C SER A 87 -9.31 12.53 -15.91
N VAL A 88 -9.80 12.67 -14.67
CA VAL A 88 -9.24 12.00 -13.47
C VAL A 88 -9.23 10.49 -13.66
N GLY A 89 -10.33 9.90 -14.17
CA GLY A 89 -10.43 8.47 -14.42
C GLY A 89 -9.36 7.98 -15.39
N THR A 90 -9.09 8.72 -16.46
CA THR A 90 -8.02 8.39 -17.42
C THR A 90 -6.64 8.44 -16.77
N LEU A 91 -6.37 9.44 -15.92
CA LEU A 91 -5.10 9.54 -15.17
C LEU A 91 -4.96 8.38 -14.17
N PHE A 92 -6.03 8.01 -13.50
CA PHE A 92 -6.03 6.86 -12.60
C PHE A 92 -5.70 5.56 -13.34
N MET A 93 -6.31 5.33 -14.52
CA MET A 93 -5.96 4.19 -15.37
C MET A 93 -4.48 4.20 -15.78
N ALA A 94 -3.97 5.35 -16.19
CA ALA A 94 -2.56 5.51 -16.58
C ALA A 94 -1.59 5.24 -15.40
N GLY A 95 -1.99 5.52 -14.18
CA GLY A 95 -1.19 5.32 -12.96
C GLY A 95 -1.03 3.86 -12.52
N ILE A 96 -1.92 2.95 -12.96
CA ILE A 96 -1.90 1.54 -12.51
C ILE A 96 -0.58 0.85 -12.87
N ILE A 97 -0.18 0.92 -14.14
CA ILE A 97 1.02 0.24 -14.63
C ILE A 97 2.29 0.80 -13.97
N PRO A 98 2.55 2.12 -13.97
CA PRO A 98 3.70 2.68 -13.26
C PRO A 98 3.70 2.38 -11.76
N GLY A 99 2.53 2.44 -11.12
CA GLY A 99 2.39 2.13 -9.69
C GLY A 99 2.75 0.68 -9.37
N LEU A 100 2.28 -0.27 -10.17
CA LEU A 100 2.64 -1.68 -10.04
C LEU A 100 4.13 -1.92 -10.29
N LEU A 101 4.70 -1.32 -11.34
CA LEU A 101 6.14 -1.40 -11.63
C LEU A 101 6.98 -0.87 -10.47
N MET A 102 6.59 0.25 -9.88
CA MET A 102 7.26 0.82 -8.71
C MET A 102 7.15 -0.10 -7.49
N GLY A 103 5.97 -0.66 -7.22
CA GLY A 103 5.75 -1.62 -6.16
C GLY A 103 6.60 -2.88 -6.33
N PHE A 104 6.63 -3.47 -7.53
CA PHE A 104 7.46 -4.64 -7.84
C PHE A 104 8.95 -4.34 -7.76
N SER A 105 9.39 -3.19 -8.24
CA SER A 105 10.80 -2.77 -8.16
C SER A 105 11.26 -2.62 -6.71
N LEU A 106 10.43 -2.00 -5.87
CA LEU A 106 10.73 -1.84 -4.45
C LEU A 106 10.70 -3.18 -3.71
N PHE A 107 9.76 -4.07 -4.07
CA PHE A 107 9.69 -5.42 -3.57
C PHE A 107 10.99 -6.20 -3.91
N ALA A 108 11.43 -6.17 -5.17
CA ALA A 108 12.65 -6.83 -5.63
C ALA A 108 13.91 -6.23 -4.95
N ALA A 109 13.99 -4.90 -4.85
CA ALA A 109 15.07 -4.21 -4.16
C ALA A 109 15.13 -4.59 -2.67
N SER A 110 13.98 -4.63 -1.99
CA SER A 110 13.89 -5.04 -0.59
C SER A 110 14.38 -6.47 -0.38
N MET A 111 13.97 -7.39 -1.24
CA MET A 111 14.46 -8.78 -1.20
C MET A 111 15.96 -8.86 -1.44
N TRP A 112 16.48 -8.09 -2.39
CA TRP A 112 17.90 -8.11 -2.72
C TRP A 112 18.77 -7.58 -1.57
N VAL A 113 18.36 -6.46 -0.96
CA VAL A 113 19.08 -5.85 0.18
C VAL A 113 19.06 -6.78 1.40
N THR A 114 17.92 -7.42 1.67
CA THR A 114 17.74 -8.23 2.88
C THR A 114 18.22 -9.68 2.74
N ARG A 115 18.56 -10.13 1.51
CA ARG A 115 18.94 -11.55 1.28
C ARG A 115 20.15 -12.03 2.07
N LYS A 116 21.09 -11.15 2.43
CA LYS A 116 22.27 -11.44 3.24
C LYS A 116 22.12 -11.05 4.72
N ALA A 117 21.06 -10.37 5.07
CA ALA A 117 20.82 -9.95 6.44
C ALA A 117 20.33 -11.13 7.28
N LYS A 118 20.87 -11.25 8.49
CA LYS A 118 20.39 -12.23 9.50
C LYS A 118 19.21 -11.58 10.22
N LEU A 119 18.03 -11.72 9.65
CA LEU A 119 16.80 -11.18 10.20
C LEU A 119 15.98 -12.30 10.84
N ASP A 120 15.37 -12.00 11.96
CA ASP A 120 14.43 -12.93 12.59
C ASP A 120 13.20 -13.10 11.71
N ARG A 121 12.77 -14.36 11.55
CA ARG A 121 11.61 -14.68 10.72
C ARG A 121 10.37 -14.77 11.57
N VAL A 122 9.29 -14.21 11.06
CA VAL A 122 7.99 -14.43 11.68
C VAL A 122 7.52 -15.86 11.36
N PRO A 123 6.95 -16.60 12.31
CA PRO A 123 6.39 -17.92 12.05
C PRO A 123 5.38 -17.90 10.88
N LYS A 124 5.33 -19.00 10.12
CA LYS A 124 4.38 -19.13 9.02
C LYS A 124 2.97 -19.24 9.59
N ALA A 125 2.09 -18.34 9.18
CA ALA A 125 0.69 -18.34 9.57
C ALA A 125 -0.03 -19.60 9.04
N THR A 126 -0.89 -20.18 9.87
CA THR A 126 -1.79 -21.27 9.52
C THR A 126 -2.89 -20.81 8.55
N ALA A 127 -3.59 -21.74 7.92
CA ALA A 127 -4.73 -21.41 7.05
C ALA A 127 -5.85 -20.69 7.82
N GLY A 128 -6.11 -21.09 9.06
CA GLY A 128 -7.08 -20.43 9.95
C GLY A 128 -6.72 -18.98 10.22
N GLU A 129 -5.48 -18.73 10.68
CA GLU A 129 -4.99 -17.37 10.94
C GLU A 129 -5.02 -16.45 9.71
N ARG A 130 -4.84 -17.00 8.50
CA ARG A 130 -4.97 -16.24 7.25
C ARG A 130 -6.40 -15.85 6.97
N ILE A 131 -7.35 -16.77 7.20
CA ILE A 131 -8.79 -16.51 7.02
C ILE A 131 -9.25 -15.47 8.02
N ASP A 132 -8.85 -15.57 9.27
CA ASP A 132 -9.22 -14.60 10.30
C ASP A 132 -8.59 -13.22 10.02
N ALA A 133 -7.31 -13.18 9.63
CA ALA A 133 -6.66 -11.95 9.20
C ALA A 133 -7.31 -11.32 7.95
N PHE A 134 -7.84 -12.14 7.04
CA PHE A 134 -8.61 -11.65 5.89
C PHE A 134 -9.95 -11.06 6.32
N LYS A 135 -10.68 -11.75 7.22
CA LYS A 135 -11.96 -11.23 7.75
C LYS A 135 -11.77 -9.89 8.46
N ASP A 136 -10.72 -9.77 9.30
CA ASP A 136 -10.36 -8.53 9.98
C ASP A 136 -10.04 -7.38 9.00
N ALA A 137 -9.41 -7.71 7.87
CA ALA A 137 -9.01 -6.73 6.86
C ALA A 137 -10.09 -6.46 5.80
N PHE A 138 -11.13 -7.30 5.71
CA PHE A 138 -12.09 -7.33 4.60
C PHE A 138 -12.72 -5.97 4.32
N TRP A 139 -13.25 -5.32 5.34
CA TRP A 139 -13.91 -4.02 5.17
C TRP A 139 -12.93 -2.95 4.67
N GLY A 140 -11.71 -2.91 5.19
CA GLY A 140 -10.68 -1.99 4.70
C GLY A 140 -10.24 -2.29 3.26
N LEU A 141 -10.16 -3.58 2.88
CA LEU A 141 -9.81 -4.00 1.52
C LEU A 141 -10.92 -3.69 0.50
N MET A 142 -12.17 -3.59 0.94
CA MET A 142 -13.29 -3.21 0.08
C MET A 142 -13.26 -1.73 -0.31
N MET A 143 -12.63 -0.87 0.45
CA MET A 143 -12.57 0.57 0.15
C MET A 143 -11.99 0.86 -1.25
N PRO A 144 -10.78 0.41 -1.62
CA PRO A 144 -10.24 0.59 -2.97
C PRO A 144 -11.13 -0.04 -4.05
N VAL A 145 -11.74 -1.18 -3.76
CA VAL A 145 -12.62 -1.89 -4.71
C VAL A 145 -13.87 -1.06 -5.00
N ILE A 146 -14.49 -0.49 -3.98
CA ILE A 146 -15.65 0.38 -4.11
C ILE A 146 -15.31 1.64 -4.93
N ILE A 147 -14.21 2.30 -4.58
CA ILE A 147 -13.79 3.54 -5.24
C ILE A 147 -13.45 3.28 -6.72
N LEU A 148 -12.48 2.41 -6.96
CA LEU A 148 -11.98 2.16 -8.32
C LEU A 148 -12.98 1.40 -9.17
N GLY A 149 -13.67 0.43 -8.58
CA GLY A 149 -14.73 -0.33 -9.25
C GLY A 149 -15.90 0.58 -9.66
N GLY A 150 -16.29 1.51 -8.80
CA GLY A 150 -17.33 2.48 -9.12
C GLY A 150 -16.94 3.48 -10.21
N ILE A 151 -15.69 3.99 -10.18
CA ILE A 151 -15.18 4.91 -11.19
C ILE A 151 -15.01 4.20 -12.54
N TYR A 152 -14.34 3.05 -12.56
CA TYR A 152 -14.07 2.31 -13.81
C TYR A 152 -15.31 1.61 -14.37
N GLY A 153 -16.25 1.24 -13.52
CA GLY A 153 -17.56 0.73 -13.93
C GLY A 153 -18.50 1.83 -14.47
N GLY A 154 -18.08 3.11 -14.42
CA GLY A 154 -18.91 4.22 -14.87
C GLY A 154 -20.13 4.51 -13.98
N ILE A 155 -20.13 3.97 -12.75
CA ILE A 155 -21.24 4.15 -11.78
C ILE A 155 -21.08 5.49 -11.06
N PHE A 156 -19.84 5.87 -10.73
CA PHE A 156 -19.50 7.07 -9.99
C PHE A 156 -18.50 7.94 -10.74
N THR A 157 -18.69 9.24 -10.64
CA THR A 157 -17.60 10.19 -10.89
C THR A 157 -16.58 10.10 -9.76
N PRO A 158 -15.33 10.56 -9.92
CA PRO A 158 -14.34 10.57 -8.85
C PRO A 158 -14.82 11.31 -7.58
N THR A 159 -15.61 12.38 -7.75
CA THR A 159 -16.17 13.15 -6.63
C THR A 159 -17.24 12.35 -5.88
N GLU A 160 -18.14 11.67 -6.59
CA GLU A 160 -19.15 10.80 -5.98
C GLU A 160 -18.50 9.60 -5.30
N ALA A 161 -17.48 9.00 -5.91
CA ALA A 161 -16.71 7.91 -5.29
C ALA A 161 -16.06 8.34 -3.97
N ALA A 162 -15.57 9.59 -3.88
CA ALA A 162 -15.04 10.12 -2.62
C ALA A 162 -16.12 10.28 -1.55
N ALA A 163 -17.33 10.73 -1.93
CA ALA A 163 -18.46 10.83 -1.01
C ALA A 163 -18.91 9.44 -0.50
N VAL A 164 -19.01 8.46 -1.41
CA VAL A 164 -19.33 7.06 -1.07
C VAL A 164 -18.28 6.48 -0.13
N ALA A 165 -17.00 6.72 -0.39
CA ALA A 165 -15.90 6.28 0.45
C ALA A 165 -15.97 6.88 1.87
N ALA A 166 -16.30 8.17 1.98
CA ALA A 166 -16.43 8.85 3.27
C ALA A 166 -17.61 8.32 4.11
N ILE A 167 -18.68 7.86 3.48
CA ILE A 167 -19.83 7.24 4.16
C ILE A 167 -19.53 5.79 4.56
N TYR A 168 -18.76 5.09 3.71
CA TYR A 168 -18.41 3.70 3.94
C TYR A 168 -17.40 3.51 5.08
N GLY A 169 -16.38 4.40 5.22
CA GLY A 169 -15.29 4.33 6.20
C GLY A 169 -15.66 4.91 7.55
#